data_8ba0923b7c5a578dea6293f5558f974b
#
_entry.id   8ba0923b7c5a578dea6293f5558f974b
#
_cell.length_a   1.000
_cell.length_b   1.000
_cell.length_c   1.000
_cell.angle_alpha   90.00
_cell.angle_beta   90.00
_cell.angle_gamma   90.00
#
_symmetry.space_group_name_H-M   'P 1'
#
loop_
_entity.id
_entity.type
_entity.pdbx_description
1 polymer ?
#
loop_
_entity_poly.entity_id
_entity_poly.type
_entity_poly.pdbx_seq_one_letter_code
_entity_poly.pdbx_strand_id
1 'polypeptide(L)'
;MPDALRLKGWGAFDKRNSVMQRYPETDKANVIAFYEMMFNDCRPAEAIERYAGADYVQHNPHVADGKDGFIAYFEKMAAEYPGKRVEVKRAIADGQFVVLHCHQIWPEGLEYAGMDIFRLDDAGKVVEHWDVLQVLPESSANENGMF
;
A
#
# COMPACT_ATOMS: atom_id res chain seq x y z
N MET A 1 -55.97 -6.10 35.31
CA MET A 1 -55.07 -5.05 34.87
C MET A 1 -53.64 -5.53 35.03
N PRO A 2 -52.97 -5.99 33.99
CA PRO A 2 -51.56 -6.41 34.11
C PRO A 2 -50.63 -5.25 33.87
N ASP A 3 -49.52 -5.31 34.58
CA ASP A 3 -48.42 -4.34 34.70
C ASP A 3 -47.74 -4.00 33.38
N ALA A 4 -47.37 -2.73 33.27
CA ALA A 4 -46.58 -2.16 32.22
C ALA A 4 -45.15 -2.71 32.24
N LEU A 5 -44.72 -3.34 31.13
CA LEU A 5 -43.33 -3.69 30.86
C LEU A 5 -42.46 -2.43 30.76
N ARG A 6 -41.69 -2.22 31.81
CA ARG A 6 -40.61 -1.21 31.85
C ARG A 6 -39.46 -1.66 30.95
N LEU A 7 -39.36 -1.11 29.76
CA LEU A 7 -38.19 -1.26 28.91
C LEU A 7 -36.99 -0.63 29.63
N LYS A 8 -36.10 -1.48 30.13
CA LYS A 8 -34.82 -1.08 30.71
C LYS A 8 -33.93 -0.53 29.61
N GLY A 9 -33.36 0.64 29.89
CA GLY A 9 -32.60 1.47 29.02
C GLY A 9 -31.48 0.77 28.26
N TRP A 10 -31.29 1.22 27.04
CA TRP A 10 -30.09 1.00 26.24
C TRP A 10 -28.91 1.62 27.00
N GLY A 11 -27.96 0.77 27.35
CA GLY A 11 -26.73 1.18 28.01
C GLY A 11 -26.02 2.27 27.22
N ALA A 12 -25.49 3.23 27.96
CA ALA A 12 -24.71 4.31 27.43
C ALA A 12 -23.59 3.77 26.54
N PHE A 13 -23.51 4.26 25.30
CA PHE A 13 -22.42 4.00 24.38
C PHE A 13 -21.12 4.50 25.04
N ASP A 14 -20.25 3.60 25.46
CA ASP A 14 -18.94 3.94 26.00
C ASP A 14 -18.03 4.43 24.87
N LYS A 15 -17.89 5.73 24.77
CA LYS A 15 -17.04 6.41 23.77
C LYS A 15 -15.54 6.09 23.91
N ARG A 16 -15.12 5.26 24.86
CA ARG A 16 -13.71 4.97 25.16
C ARG A 16 -13.17 3.76 24.39
N ASN A 17 -13.98 3.09 23.59
CA ASN A 17 -13.55 1.92 22.81
C ASN A 17 -14.03 2.01 21.36
N SER A 18 -13.92 3.18 20.73
CA SER A 18 -14.06 3.29 19.28
C SER A 18 -12.77 2.74 18.64
N VAL A 19 -12.69 1.43 18.50
CA VAL A 19 -11.82 0.85 17.45
C VAL A 19 -12.30 1.50 16.16
N MET A 20 -11.48 2.38 15.59
CA MET A 20 -11.80 3.00 14.30
C MET A 20 -12.10 1.86 13.32
N GLN A 21 -13.29 1.85 12.77
CA GLN A 21 -13.72 0.83 11.83
C GLN A 21 -12.87 0.98 10.56
N ARG A 22 -11.96 0.04 10.33
CA ARG A 22 -11.17 -0.01 9.10
C ARG A 22 -12.02 -0.61 7.97
N TYR A 23 -11.77 -0.12 6.77
CA TYR A 23 -12.42 -0.58 5.56
C TYR A 23 -11.36 -1.20 4.62
N PRO A 24 -11.11 -2.50 4.70
CA PRO A 24 -10.02 -3.17 3.95
C PRO A 24 -10.03 -2.88 2.46
N GLU A 25 -11.19 -2.78 1.84
CA GLU A 25 -11.31 -2.46 0.41
C GLU A 25 -10.88 -1.03 0.10
N THR A 26 -11.20 -0.07 0.98
CA THR A 26 -10.73 1.32 0.84
C THR A 26 -9.23 1.42 1.06
N ASP A 27 -8.69 0.73 2.07
CA ASP A 27 -7.26 0.69 2.35
C ASP A 27 -6.48 0.12 1.16
N LYS A 28 -6.93 -1.00 0.58
CA LYS A 28 -6.34 -1.57 -0.64
C LYS A 28 -6.39 -0.59 -1.82
N ALA A 29 -7.53 0.05 -2.04
CA ALA A 29 -7.70 1.01 -3.13
C ALA A 29 -6.76 2.21 -2.98
N ASN A 30 -6.59 2.74 -1.76
CA ASN A 30 -5.67 3.84 -1.48
C ASN A 30 -4.21 3.46 -1.74
N VAL A 31 -3.79 2.28 -1.31
CA VAL A 31 -2.42 1.80 -1.51
C VAL A 31 -2.13 1.53 -2.99
N ILE A 32 -3.08 0.93 -3.71
CA ILE A 32 -2.95 0.72 -5.16
C ILE A 32 -2.83 2.06 -5.88
N ALA A 33 -3.71 3.02 -5.58
CA ALA A 33 -3.68 4.35 -6.18
C ALA A 33 -2.38 5.11 -5.87
N PHE A 34 -1.87 4.99 -4.64
CA PHE A 34 -0.56 5.52 -4.25
C PHE A 34 0.56 4.94 -5.12
N TYR A 35 0.59 3.62 -5.26
CA TYR A 35 1.65 2.92 -5.99
C TYR A 35 1.59 3.19 -7.50
N GLU A 36 0.39 3.14 -8.10
CA GLU A 36 0.20 3.45 -9.51
C GLU A 36 0.58 4.91 -9.84
N MET A 37 0.16 5.86 -9.02
CA MET A 37 0.50 7.27 -9.21
C MET A 37 2.00 7.52 -9.12
N MET A 38 2.68 6.92 -8.16
CA MET A 38 4.11 7.05 -7.96
C MET A 38 4.91 6.37 -9.08
N PHE A 39 4.55 5.12 -9.42
CA PHE A 39 5.36 4.27 -10.29
C PHE A 39 4.97 4.38 -11.78
N ASN A 40 3.67 4.25 -12.09
CA ASN A 40 3.18 4.26 -13.48
C ASN A 40 3.00 5.68 -14.02
N ASP A 41 2.36 6.55 -13.24
CA ASP A 41 2.11 7.94 -13.64
C ASP A 41 3.36 8.83 -13.45
N CYS A 42 4.40 8.34 -12.78
CA CYS A 42 5.63 9.09 -12.49
C CYS A 42 5.37 10.41 -11.75
N ARG A 43 4.45 10.42 -10.79
CA ARG A 43 4.08 11.58 -9.96
C ARG A 43 4.29 11.29 -8.46
N PRO A 44 5.55 11.05 -8.01
CA PRO A 44 5.82 10.63 -6.63
C PRO A 44 5.51 11.73 -5.61
N ALA A 45 5.74 13.00 -5.91
CA ALA A 45 5.42 14.11 -5.01
C ALA A 45 3.91 14.21 -4.74
N GLU A 46 3.09 14.09 -5.80
CA GLU A 46 1.64 14.11 -5.68
C GLU A 46 1.11 12.88 -4.95
N ALA A 47 1.72 11.70 -5.19
CA ALA A 47 1.37 10.48 -4.49
C ALA A 47 1.61 10.61 -2.97
N ILE A 48 2.76 11.16 -2.56
CA ILE A 48 3.06 11.47 -1.16
C ILE A 48 2.05 12.46 -0.58
N GLU A 49 1.76 13.55 -1.28
CA GLU A 49 0.81 14.56 -0.81
C GLU A 49 -0.59 13.99 -0.58
N ARG A 50 -1.06 13.16 -1.49
CA ARG A 50 -2.43 12.62 -1.44
C ARG A 50 -2.60 11.45 -0.48
N TYR A 51 -1.62 10.56 -0.42
CA TYR A 51 -1.80 9.24 0.21
C TYR A 51 -0.89 8.98 1.41
N ALA A 52 0.21 9.70 1.60
CA ALA A 52 1.05 9.52 2.78
C ALA A 52 0.52 10.27 4.00
N GLY A 53 0.77 9.69 5.18
CA GLY A 53 0.45 10.30 6.47
C GLY A 53 1.43 11.42 6.84
N ALA A 54 1.41 11.84 8.10
CA ALA A 54 2.32 12.87 8.60
C ALA A 54 3.79 12.43 8.47
N ASP A 55 4.06 11.20 8.89
CA ASP A 55 5.36 10.55 8.79
C ASP A 55 5.34 9.50 7.67
N TYR A 56 6.52 9.18 7.15
CA TYR A 56 6.73 8.09 6.19
C TYR A 56 8.10 7.45 6.44
N VAL A 57 8.09 6.17 6.77
CA VAL A 57 9.30 5.37 7.03
C VAL A 57 9.57 4.42 5.88
N GLN A 58 10.78 4.41 5.36
CA GLN A 58 11.18 3.59 4.21
C GLN A 58 12.18 2.52 4.63
N HIS A 59 11.90 1.27 4.24
CA HIS A 59 12.79 0.12 4.51
C HIS A 59 13.48 -0.43 3.27
N ASN A 60 13.14 0.04 2.05
CA ASN A 60 13.92 -0.34 0.87
C ASN A 60 15.34 0.23 0.98
N PRO A 61 16.39 -0.62 0.92
CA PRO A 61 17.77 -0.19 1.15
C PRO A 61 18.33 0.77 0.10
N HIS A 62 17.66 0.92 -1.04
CA HIS A 62 18.07 1.83 -2.11
C HIS A 62 17.40 3.19 -2.04
N VAL A 63 16.40 3.36 -1.19
CA VAL A 63 15.61 4.58 -1.05
C VAL A 63 15.95 5.27 0.27
N ALA A 64 16.35 6.53 0.24
CA ALA A 64 16.58 7.29 1.45
C ALA A 64 15.27 7.43 2.25
N ASP A 65 15.40 7.48 3.59
CA ASP A 65 14.24 7.54 4.48
C ASP A 65 13.45 8.84 4.34
N GLY A 66 12.17 8.76 4.66
CA GLY A 66 11.23 9.88 4.68
C GLY A 66 10.69 10.26 3.30
N LYS A 67 9.79 11.24 3.32
CA LYS A 67 9.06 11.69 2.12
C LYS A 67 9.97 12.27 1.05
N ASP A 68 10.93 13.10 1.45
CA ASP A 68 11.87 13.75 0.51
C ASP A 68 12.78 12.71 -0.17
N GLY A 69 13.24 11.72 0.60
CA GLY A 69 14.01 10.60 0.07
C GLY A 69 13.23 9.78 -0.95
N PHE A 70 11.97 9.49 -0.66
CA PHE A 70 11.06 8.83 -1.58
C PHE A 70 10.86 9.62 -2.87
N ILE A 71 10.52 10.91 -2.76
CA ILE A 71 10.26 11.77 -3.92
C ILE A 71 11.50 11.82 -4.83
N ALA A 72 12.66 12.14 -4.26
CA ALA A 72 13.91 12.27 -5.02
C ALA A 72 14.29 10.98 -5.76
N TYR A 73 14.12 9.82 -5.08
CA TYR A 73 14.43 8.52 -5.67
C TYR A 73 13.53 8.20 -6.87
N PHE A 74 12.20 8.37 -6.71
CA PHE A 74 11.25 8.00 -7.75
C PHE A 74 11.16 9.01 -8.88
N GLU A 75 11.46 10.30 -8.66
CA GLU A 75 11.66 11.28 -9.73
C GLU A 75 12.88 10.92 -10.60
N LYS A 76 13.99 10.57 -9.97
CA LYS A 76 15.18 10.08 -10.69
C LYS A 76 14.88 8.81 -11.50
N MET A 77 14.22 7.85 -10.88
CA MET A 77 13.80 6.60 -11.55
C MET A 77 12.89 6.86 -12.75
N ALA A 78 11.95 7.80 -12.63
CA ALA A 78 11.06 8.17 -13.73
C ALA A 78 11.82 8.75 -14.94
N ALA A 79 12.86 9.55 -14.68
CA ALA A 79 13.69 10.14 -15.72
C ALA A 79 14.62 9.10 -16.39
N GLU A 80 15.19 8.18 -15.60
CA GLU A 80 16.16 7.19 -16.07
C GLU A 80 15.49 5.99 -16.78
N TYR A 81 14.27 5.63 -16.39
CA TYR A 81 13.56 4.44 -16.89
C TYR A 81 12.16 4.80 -17.40
N PRO A 82 12.05 5.58 -18.49
CA PRO A 82 10.75 5.88 -19.09
C PRO A 82 10.08 4.61 -19.60
N GLY A 83 8.78 4.47 -19.34
CA GLY A 83 8.01 3.30 -19.75
C GLY A 83 8.06 2.11 -18.77
N LYS A 84 8.77 2.24 -17.63
CA LYS A 84 8.61 1.28 -16.54
C LYS A 84 7.16 1.27 -16.06
N ARG A 85 6.68 0.10 -15.64
CA ARG A 85 5.32 -0.01 -15.08
C ARG A 85 5.24 -1.11 -14.04
N VAL A 86 4.25 -1.00 -13.19
CA VAL A 86 3.86 -2.03 -12.23
C VAL A 86 2.42 -2.47 -12.49
N GLU A 87 2.18 -3.77 -12.37
CA GLU A 87 0.86 -4.38 -12.39
C GLU A 87 0.61 -5.05 -11.05
N VAL A 88 -0.45 -4.64 -10.35
CA VAL A 88 -0.86 -5.29 -9.10
C VAL A 88 -1.61 -6.57 -9.43
N LYS A 89 -1.05 -7.72 -9.08
CA LYS A 89 -1.65 -9.05 -9.33
C LYS A 89 -2.65 -9.41 -8.24
N ARG A 90 -2.37 -9.06 -6.99
CA ARG A 90 -3.28 -9.23 -5.85
C ARG A 90 -2.96 -8.26 -4.72
N ALA A 91 -3.99 -7.92 -3.96
CA ALA A 91 -3.88 -7.08 -2.78
C ALA A 91 -4.55 -7.75 -1.59
N ILE A 92 -3.89 -7.77 -0.45
CA ILE A 92 -4.37 -8.37 0.80
C ILE A 92 -4.31 -7.30 1.88
N ALA A 93 -5.38 -7.13 2.65
CA ALA A 93 -5.42 -6.20 3.76
C ALA A 93 -5.75 -6.93 5.06
N ASP A 94 -4.98 -6.66 6.10
CA ASP A 94 -5.22 -7.14 7.46
C ASP A 94 -4.83 -6.06 8.48
N GLY A 95 -5.78 -5.64 9.32
CA GLY A 95 -5.60 -4.56 10.26
C GLY A 95 -5.13 -3.29 9.55
N GLN A 96 -3.99 -2.77 9.95
CA GLN A 96 -3.38 -1.57 9.37
C GLN A 96 -2.41 -1.86 8.21
N PHE A 97 -2.29 -3.12 7.78
CA PHE A 97 -1.37 -3.52 6.73
C PHE A 97 -2.08 -3.83 5.42
N VAL A 98 -1.46 -3.41 4.32
CA VAL A 98 -1.83 -3.83 2.96
C VAL A 98 -0.58 -4.43 2.31
N VAL A 99 -0.76 -5.61 1.72
CA VAL A 99 0.28 -6.29 0.96
C VAL A 99 -0.12 -6.32 -0.50
N LEU A 100 0.76 -5.87 -1.38
CA LEU A 100 0.61 -5.97 -2.82
C LEU A 100 1.59 -7.02 -3.37
N HIS A 101 1.08 -7.97 -4.14
CA HIS A 101 1.90 -8.81 -5.00
C HIS A 101 1.92 -8.19 -6.40
N CYS A 102 3.09 -7.78 -6.83
CA CYS A 102 3.27 -6.93 -8.00
C CYS A 102 4.16 -7.57 -9.07
N HIS A 103 3.87 -7.27 -10.32
CA HIS A 103 4.74 -7.49 -11.46
C HIS A 103 5.33 -6.15 -11.90
N GLN A 104 6.62 -5.95 -11.70
CA GLN A 104 7.32 -4.77 -12.20
C GLN A 104 7.98 -5.09 -13.54
N ILE A 105 7.72 -4.26 -14.53
CA ILE A 105 8.20 -4.41 -15.91
C ILE A 105 9.03 -3.17 -16.24
N TRP A 106 10.30 -3.40 -16.50
CA TRP A 106 11.27 -2.35 -16.76
C TRP A 106 11.68 -2.33 -18.24
N PRO A 107 12.17 -1.18 -18.75
CA PRO A 107 12.79 -1.14 -20.06
C PRO A 107 13.88 -2.22 -20.22
N GLU A 108 14.15 -2.61 -21.45
CA GLU A 108 15.16 -3.61 -21.80
C GLU A 108 14.85 -5.05 -21.34
N GLY A 109 13.59 -5.31 -20.92
CA GLY A 109 13.12 -6.67 -20.62
C GLY A 109 13.47 -7.18 -19.23
N LEU A 110 13.92 -6.31 -18.33
CA LEU A 110 14.10 -6.68 -16.92
C LEU A 110 12.74 -6.67 -16.20
N GLU A 111 12.42 -7.77 -15.51
CA GLU A 111 11.15 -7.95 -14.81
C GLU A 111 11.36 -8.47 -13.40
N TYR A 112 10.49 -8.04 -12.47
CA TYR A 112 10.53 -8.47 -11.08
C TYR A 112 9.16 -8.93 -10.59
N ALA A 113 9.15 -9.96 -9.76
CA ALA A 113 8.07 -10.23 -8.83
C ALA A 113 8.36 -9.48 -7.53
N GLY A 114 7.42 -8.66 -7.10
CA GLY A 114 7.54 -7.83 -5.90
C GLY A 114 6.50 -8.20 -4.85
N MET A 115 6.90 -8.16 -3.60
CA MET A 115 6.01 -8.16 -2.44
C MET A 115 6.22 -6.86 -1.70
N ASP A 116 5.25 -5.97 -1.79
CA ASP A 116 5.27 -4.66 -1.13
C ASP A 116 4.32 -4.69 0.07
N ILE A 117 4.80 -4.26 1.22
CA ILE A 117 4.02 -4.18 2.46
C ILE A 117 3.91 -2.72 2.86
N PHE A 118 2.69 -2.27 3.07
CA PHE A 118 2.39 -0.90 3.51
C PHE A 118 1.70 -0.94 4.86
N ARG A 119 2.12 -0.08 5.78
CA ARG A 119 1.37 0.21 6.99
C ARG A 119 0.68 1.55 6.86
N LEU A 120 -0.57 1.59 7.31
CA LEU A 120 -1.44 2.75 7.24
C LEU A 120 -1.73 3.28 8.65
N ASP A 121 -1.88 4.60 8.76
CA ASP A 121 -2.41 5.22 9.97
C ASP A 121 -3.93 5.05 10.08
N ASP A 122 -4.51 5.59 11.14
CA ASP A 122 -5.96 5.48 11.39
C ASP A 122 -6.82 6.23 10.35
N ALA A 123 -6.24 7.16 9.60
CA ALA A 123 -6.89 7.86 8.51
C ALA A 123 -6.75 7.12 7.15
N GLY A 124 -6.14 5.94 7.12
CA GLY A 124 -5.89 5.17 5.90
C GLY A 124 -4.76 5.72 5.04
N LYS A 125 -3.86 6.52 5.63
CA LYS A 125 -2.69 7.08 4.95
C LYS A 125 -1.48 6.19 5.12
N VAL A 126 -0.67 6.07 4.07
CA VAL A 126 0.56 5.29 4.07
C VAL A 126 1.62 5.97 4.94
N VAL A 127 2.13 5.25 5.93
CA VAL A 127 3.13 5.77 6.88
C VAL A 127 4.41 4.95 6.93
N GLU A 128 4.43 3.76 6.31
CA GLU A 128 5.60 2.89 6.33
C GLU A 128 5.54 1.87 5.19
N HIS A 129 6.71 1.53 4.63
CA HIS A 129 6.82 0.63 3.47
C HIS A 129 8.03 -0.29 3.58
N TRP A 130 7.81 -1.56 3.27
CA TRP A 130 8.81 -2.61 3.04
C TRP A 130 8.58 -3.23 1.68
N ASP A 131 9.62 -3.73 1.05
CA ASP A 131 9.52 -4.54 -0.15
C ASP A 131 10.57 -5.65 -0.22
N VAL A 132 10.25 -6.66 -1.00
CA VAL A 132 11.18 -7.69 -1.45
C VAL A 132 10.96 -7.89 -2.93
N LEU A 133 12.03 -7.80 -3.71
CA LEU A 133 11.99 -7.96 -5.16
C LEU A 133 12.81 -9.18 -5.59
N GLN A 134 12.24 -9.97 -6.48
CA GLN A 134 12.93 -11.08 -7.12
C GLN A 134 12.88 -10.91 -8.63
N VAL A 135 14.04 -10.99 -9.28
CA VAL A 135 14.12 -11.01 -10.76
C VAL A 135 13.39 -12.24 -11.28
N LEU A 136 12.58 -12.08 -12.31
CA LEU A 136 11.96 -13.21 -13.00
C LEU A 136 13.05 -14.05 -13.66
N PRO A 137 13.11 -15.36 -13.41
CA PRO A 137 14.11 -16.21 -14.01
C PRO A 137 13.79 -16.52 -15.47
N GLU A 138 14.82 -16.73 -16.30
CA GLU A 138 14.68 -17.17 -17.70
C GLU A 138 14.08 -18.59 -17.80
N SER A 139 14.23 -19.40 -16.78
CA SER A 139 13.69 -20.75 -16.71
C SER A 139 13.16 -21.08 -15.31
N SER A 140 12.17 -21.95 -15.26
CA SER A 140 11.54 -22.38 -13.99
C SER A 140 11.48 -23.91 -13.93
N ALA A 141 11.52 -24.47 -12.72
CA ALA A 141 11.31 -25.89 -12.47
C ALA A 141 9.85 -26.35 -12.65
N ASN A 142 8.92 -25.40 -12.81
CA ASN A 142 7.49 -25.67 -13.02
C ASN A 142 6.92 -24.63 -14.00
N GLU A 143 5.69 -24.86 -14.47
CA GLU A 143 5.00 -24.01 -15.46
C GLU A 143 3.94 -23.06 -14.84
N ASN A 144 3.92 -22.92 -13.51
CA ASN A 144 2.89 -22.12 -12.81
C ASN A 144 3.11 -20.60 -12.93
N GLY A 145 4.35 -20.18 -13.21
CA GLY A 145 4.75 -18.78 -13.18
C GLY A 145 4.91 -18.23 -11.74
N MET A 146 5.14 -16.94 -11.64
CA MET A 146 5.33 -16.24 -10.34
C MET A 146 4.13 -15.38 -9.93
N PHE A 147 3.02 -15.39 -10.68
CA PHE A 147 1.88 -14.52 -10.46
C PHE A 147 0.54 -15.25 -10.40
#